data_829651d7719e9293c5ef22eba31c5376
#
_entry.id   829651d7719e9293c5ef22eba31c5376
#
_cell.length_a   1.000
_cell.length_b   1.000
_cell.length_c   1.000
_cell.angle_alpha   90.00
_cell.angle_beta   90.00
_cell.angle_gamma   90.00
#
_symmetry.space_group_name_H-M   'P 1'
#
loop_
_entity.id
_entity.type
_entity.pdbx_description
1 polymer ?
#
loop_
_entity_poly.entity_id
_entity_poly.type
_entity_poly.pdbx_seq_one_letter_code
_entity_poly.pdbx_strand_id
1 'polypeptide(L)'
;MNDEHEGAILTHQPCGDCGSSDALSEYPTHTFCFSCRKHSWTTDGGEAAPKDDARPTGKVQIIARRQLKHLGTLQRYVVETDAGGATLFHYFSSPAVWQATKVRPSADNKDNIHWVGNASKPPLYGAYLQKPTARKSLVIAEGEFDALTLANELPLDRYHCVSLPGGTASVAGVLRDHWDYLQGWREVILAGDNDEPGLEAIDTLANALVDSVPVAIVQWPSDIKDANEAHAKGHDIAALVEGAAPFRPSNIHDMHDLIPSLSKPIDYGLPIMFEGLSDRLGGYRAKELWTIVAGTGVGKSTLVGHLTLDLLVNHGKRPGIMFLEENSEHALRRLLGIHMRTNLLRPNNSVSTREQIDAAEKLFPPGTCYTYDHFGNVGSEALLQRMSYMANAVQCDYIILDHITMASTLPLGGGNSQL
;
A
#
# COMPACT_ATOMS: atom_id res chain seq x y z
N MET A 1 9.66 14.45 -17.21
CA MET A 1 10.45 15.20 -16.22
C MET A 1 9.41 15.81 -15.31
N ASN A 2 9.20 15.19 -14.19
CA ASN A 2 8.18 15.62 -13.23
C ASN A 2 8.79 16.71 -12.35
N ASP A 3 8.00 17.73 -12.07
CA ASP A 3 8.34 18.89 -11.25
C ASP A 3 8.55 18.52 -9.75
N GLU A 4 9.49 17.63 -9.47
CA GLU A 4 9.86 17.26 -8.08
C GLU A 4 10.54 18.43 -7.33
N HIS A 5 10.87 19.52 -8.04
CA HIS A 5 11.55 20.69 -7.50
C HIS A 5 10.74 21.99 -7.59
N GLU A 6 9.43 21.90 -7.83
CA GLU A 6 8.58 23.09 -7.94
C GLU A 6 8.61 23.90 -6.63
N GLY A 7 8.98 25.17 -6.73
CA GLY A 7 9.12 26.07 -5.58
C GLY A 7 10.46 26.03 -4.85
N ALA A 8 11.43 25.24 -5.29
CA ALA A 8 12.77 25.23 -4.70
C ALA A 8 13.58 26.49 -5.09
N ILE A 9 14.32 27.06 -4.14
CA ILE A 9 15.26 28.18 -4.34
C ILE A 9 16.57 27.66 -4.94
N LEU A 10 17.07 26.53 -4.42
CA LEU A 10 18.26 25.83 -4.89
C LEU A 10 17.94 24.33 -5.02
N THR A 11 18.46 23.72 -6.09
CA THR A 11 18.32 22.29 -6.35
C THR A 11 19.71 21.65 -6.51
N HIS A 12 19.78 20.34 -6.47
CA HIS A 12 21.02 19.58 -6.71
C HIS A 12 22.17 19.96 -5.77
N GLN A 13 21.89 20.17 -4.49
CA GLN A 13 22.91 20.44 -3.47
C GLN A 13 23.37 19.13 -2.79
N PRO A 14 24.62 19.08 -2.26
CA PRO A 14 25.08 17.95 -1.51
C PRO A 14 24.36 17.82 -0.17
N CYS A 15 24.00 16.62 0.21
CA CYS A 15 23.37 16.31 1.49
C CYS A 15 24.43 15.89 2.51
N GLY A 16 24.58 16.65 3.60
CA GLY A 16 25.52 16.34 4.67
C GLY A 16 25.17 15.11 5.50
N ASP A 17 23.92 14.64 5.47
CA ASP A 17 23.45 13.51 6.25
C ASP A 17 23.67 12.16 5.57
N CYS A 18 23.46 12.07 4.25
CA CYS A 18 23.60 10.80 3.53
C CYS A 18 24.77 10.77 2.54
N GLY A 19 25.50 11.88 2.39
CA GLY A 19 26.64 11.98 1.47
C GLY A 19 26.28 12.03 -0.02
N SER A 20 25.02 12.14 -0.38
CA SER A 20 24.61 12.35 -1.78
C SER A 20 25.13 13.69 -2.26
N SER A 21 25.69 13.73 -3.48
CA SER A 21 26.32 14.94 -4.05
C SER A 21 25.32 15.95 -4.60
N ASP A 22 24.06 15.54 -4.87
CA ASP A 22 23.10 16.32 -5.67
C ASP A 22 21.63 16.14 -5.30
N ALA A 23 21.31 15.45 -4.21
CA ALA A 23 19.93 15.11 -3.89
C ALA A 23 19.21 16.09 -2.94
N LEU A 24 19.88 17.12 -2.44
CA LEU A 24 19.27 18.12 -1.56
C LEU A 24 18.71 19.28 -2.36
N SER A 25 17.46 19.66 -2.07
CA SER A 25 16.84 20.89 -2.56
C SER A 25 16.49 21.81 -1.39
N GLU A 26 16.70 23.11 -1.59
CA GLU A 26 16.38 24.14 -0.63
C GLU A 26 15.14 24.92 -1.09
N TYR A 27 14.20 25.07 -0.18
CA TYR A 27 12.95 25.80 -0.35
C TYR A 27 12.92 27.01 0.58
N PRO A 28 12.01 27.96 0.42
CA PRO A 28 11.95 29.17 1.26
C PRO A 28 11.86 28.90 2.76
N THR A 29 11.34 27.76 3.15
CA THR A 29 11.06 27.41 4.56
C THR A 29 11.79 26.17 5.05
N HIS A 30 12.37 25.36 4.15
CA HIS A 30 12.96 24.07 4.51
C HIS A 30 13.95 23.58 3.47
N THR A 31 14.71 22.53 3.83
CA THR A 31 15.47 21.74 2.88
C THR A 31 14.93 20.31 2.82
N PHE A 32 14.95 19.68 1.66
CA PHE A 32 14.54 18.29 1.47
C PHE A 32 15.57 17.52 0.65
N CYS A 33 15.98 16.36 1.15
CA CYS A 33 16.89 15.46 0.44
C CYS A 33 16.11 14.32 -0.23
N PHE A 34 16.13 14.23 -1.55
CA PHE A 34 15.44 13.20 -2.33
C PHE A 34 16.09 11.81 -2.20
N SER A 35 17.36 11.73 -1.79
CA SER A 35 18.05 10.46 -1.56
C SER A 35 17.70 9.82 -0.22
N CYS A 36 17.88 10.54 0.90
CA CYS A 36 17.59 10.00 2.23
C CYS A 36 16.23 10.41 2.79
N ARG A 37 15.46 11.21 2.03
CA ARG A 37 14.14 11.76 2.39
C ARG A 37 14.13 12.57 3.68
N LYS A 38 15.29 13.06 4.11
CA LYS A 38 15.38 13.92 5.27
C LYS A 38 14.85 15.31 4.94
N HIS A 39 13.99 15.81 5.82
CA HIS A 39 13.42 17.14 5.78
C HIS A 39 13.99 17.97 6.94
N SER A 40 14.51 19.17 6.68
CA SER A 40 15.04 20.06 7.71
C SER A 40 14.52 21.46 7.47
N TRP A 41 13.92 22.09 8.49
CA TRP A 41 13.41 23.45 8.41
C TRP A 41 14.56 24.45 8.53
N THR A 42 14.59 25.48 7.68
CA THR A 42 15.56 26.58 7.78
C THR A 42 15.11 27.53 8.89
N THR A 43 16.04 27.90 9.78
CA THR A 43 15.78 28.62 11.02
C THR A 43 15.37 30.08 10.89
N ASP A 44 15.23 30.60 9.66
CA ASP A 44 14.74 31.97 9.40
C ASP A 44 13.23 32.10 9.18
N GLY A 45 12.53 30.98 9.04
CA GLY A 45 11.09 30.94 9.20
C GLY A 45 10.78 30.55 10.63
N GLY A 46 10.62 31.55 11.52
CA GLY A 46 10.48 31.32 12.94
C GLY A 46 9.63 30.08 13.27
N GLU A 47 10.24 29.05 13.87
CA GLU A 47 9.50 28.30 14.87
C GLU A 47 8.93 29.37 15.79
N ALA A 48 7.62 29.58 15.71
CA ALA A 48 6.92 30.16 16.84
C ALA A 48 7.37 29.28 18.00
N ALA A 49 8.22 29.82 18.87
CA ALA A 49 8.52 29.23 20.15
C ALA A 49 7.18 28.70 20.68
N PRO A 50 7.11 27.48 21.24
CA PRO A 50 5.87 26.99 21.76
C PRO A 50 5.33 28.13 22.61
N LYS A 51 4.23 28.74 22.14
CA LYS A 51 3.52 29.67 22.99
C LYS A 51 3.32 28.87 24.24
N ASP A 52 3.67 29.42 25.38
CA ASP A 52 3.44 28.87 26.71
C ASP A 52 1.91 28.91 26.93
N ASP A 53 1.20 28.22 26.04
CA ASP A 53 -0.24 28.12 26.06
C ASP A 53 -0.55 27.18 27.20
N ALA A 54 -0.94 27.75 28.33
CA ALA A 54 -1.42 26.97 29.44
C ALA A 54 -2.54 26.05 28.96
N ARG A 55 -2.52 24.81 29.44
CA ARG A 55 -3.59 23.83 29.14
C ARG A 55 -4.95 24.50 29.39
N PRO A 56 -5.85 24.56 28.39
CA PRO A 56 -7.21 25.02 28.59
C PRO A 56 -7.89 24.19 29.67
N THR A 57 -8.68 24.80 30.52
CA THR A 57 -9.34 24.14 31.63
C THR A 57 -10.85 24.32 31.52
N GLY A 58 -11.59 23.35 32.01
CA GLY A 58 -13.04 23.32 32.07
C GLY A 58 -13.55 22.48 33.22
N LYS A 59 -14.78 22.03 33.13
CA LYS A 59 -15.40 21.11 34.10
C LYS A 59 -15.77 19.82 33.40
N VAL A 60 -15.52 18.70 34.04
CA VAL A 60 -16.05 17.41 33.57
C VAL A 60 -17.57 17.41 33.79
N GLN A 61 -18.33 17.30 32.72
CA GLN A 61 -19.76 17.24 32.76
C GLN A 61 -20.34 16.34 31.69
N ILE A 62 -21.58 15.90 31.89
CA ILE A 62 -22.29 15.04 30.95
C ILE A 62 -22.46 15.74 29.60
N ILE A 63 -22.20 15.02 28.53
CA ILE A 63 -22.43 15.49 27.15
C ILE A 63 -23.72 14.84 26.64
N ALA A 64 -24.84 15.35 27.10
CA ALA A 64 -26.17 14.75 26.93
C ALA A 64 -26.53 14.48 25.47
N ARG A 65 -26.22 15.41 24.57
CA ARG A 65 -26.51 15.30 23.12
C ARG A 65 -25.73 14.16 22.40
N ARG A 66 -24.59 13.69 22.98
CA ARG A 66 -23.82 12.54 22.55
C ARG A 66 -24.12 11.30 23.36
N GLN A 67 -25.12 11.38 24.23
CA GLN A 67 -25.52 10.34 25.19
C GLN A 67 -24.39 9.85 26.11
N LEU A 68 -23.28 10.60 26.20
CA LEU A 68 -22.16 10.31 27.10
C LEU A 68 -22.53 10.75 28.54
N LYS A 69 -23.21 9.85 29.26
CA LYS A 69 -23.75 10.09 30.61
C LYS A 69 -22.84 9.61 31.73
N HIS A 70 -21.81 8.81 31.43
CA HIS A 70 -20.92 8.24 32.43
C HIS A 70 -19.76 9.18 32.73
N LEU A 71 -19.86 9.90 33.84
CA LEU A 71 -18.83 10.82 34.32
C LEU A 71 -17.46 10.13 34.49
N GLY A 72 -17.43 8.86 34.91
CA GLY A 72 -16.19 8.10 35.10
C GLY A 72 -15.37 7.97 33.82
N THR A 73 -16.01 7.72 32.67
CA THR A 73 -15.32 7.68 31.38
C THR A 73 -14.78 9.04 31.00
N LEU A 74 -15.57 10.11 31.14
CA LEU A 74 -15.17 11.48 30.82
C LEU A 74 -14.02 11.95 31.73
N GLN A 75 -14.05 11.61 33.05
CA GLN A 75 -12.96 11.89 33.98
C GLN A 75 -11.67 11.13 33.58
N ARG A 76 -11.79 9.85 33.24
CA ARG A 76 -10.64 9.02 32.84
C ARG A 76 -9.95 9.56 31.60
N TYR A 77 -10.73 9.99 30.59
CA TYR A 77 -10.21 10.54 29.34
C TYR A 77 -9.93 12.06 29.41
N VAL A 78 -10.10 12.65 30.59
CA VAL A 78 -9.92 14.09 30.85
C VAL A 78 -10.67 14.93 29.81
N VAL A 79 -11.98 14.66 29.67
CA VAL A 79 -12.87 15.44 28.80
C VAL A 79 -13.50 16.56 29.66
N GLU A 80 -13.31 17.78 29.24
CA GLU A 80 -13.80 18.96 29.97
C GLU A 80 -14.68 19.81 29.06
N THR A 81 -15.53 20.63 29.64
CA THR A 81 -16.28 21.67 28.93
C THR A 81 -15.91 23.02 29.55
N ASP A 82 -15.51 23.96 28.70
CA ASP A 82 -15.16 25.30 29.14
C ASP A 82 -16.38 26.16 29.48
N ALA A 83 -16.15 27.41 29.91
CA ALA A 83 -17.20 28.35 30.26
C ALA A 83 -18.08 28.77 29.06
N GLY A 84 -17.57 28.65 27.85
CA GLY A 84 -18.30 28.93 26.59
C GLY A 84 -19.08 27.73 26.06
N GLY A 85 -18.98 26.56 26.70
CA GLY A 85 -19.66 25.34 26.28
C GLY A 85 -18.88 24.51 25.25
N ALA A 86 -17.62 24.86 24.94
CA ALA A 86 -16.77 24.08 24.06
C ALA A 86 -16.28 22.82 24.76
N THR A 87 -16.23 21.70 24.03
CA THR A 87 -15.66 20.45 24.51
C THR A 87 -14.15 20.44 24.29
N LEU A 88 -13.41 20.13 25.36
CA LEU A 88 -11.95 20.09 25.41
C LEU A 88 -11.50 18.63 25.45
N PHE A 89 -10.83 18.16 24.41
CA PHE A 89 -10.18 16.84 24.36
C PHE A 89 -8.70 17.01 24.59
N HIS A 90 -8.21 16.54 25.73
CA HIS A 90 -6.81 16.68 26.10
C HIS A 90 -5.98 15.49 25.63
N TYR A 91 -4.90 15.78 24.95
CA TYR A 91 -3.93 14.83 24.46
C TYR A 91 -2.68 14.86 25.31
N PHE A 92 -2.21 13.69 25.73
CA PHE A 92 -1.06 13.54 26.60
C PHE A 92 -0.03 12.62 25.94
N SER A 93 1.23 13.01 25.97
CA SER A 93 2.35 12.16 25.55
C SER A 93 2.66 11.06 26.59
N SER A 94 2.31 11.30 27.86
CA SER A 94 2.33 10.34 28.96
C SER A 94 1.28 10.75 30.01
N PRO A 95 0.92 9.91 31.01
CA PRO A 95 -0.14 10.21 31.97
C PRO A 95 -0.07 11.56 32.68
N ALA A 96 1.12 12.15 32.81
CA ALA A 96 1.33 13.42 33.50
C ALA A 96 1.77 14.58 32.57
N VAL A 97 1.98 14.31 31.27
CA VAL A 97 2.54 15.29 30.33
C VAL A 97 1.49 15.66 29.28
N TRP A 98 0.81 16.77 29.51
CA TRP A 98 -0.07 17.36 28.52
C TRP A 98 0.73 17.82 27.29
N GLN A 99 0.21 17.55 26.12
CA GLN A 99 0.85 17.92 24.85
C GLN A 99 -0.01 18.94 24.08
N ALA A 100 -1.30 18.64 23.90
CA ALA A 100 -2.22 19.50 23.18
C ALA A 100 -3.66 19.31 23.65
N THR A 101 -4.52 20.25 23.30
CA THR A 101 -5.96 20.16 23.47
C THR A 101 -6.65 20.47 22.16
N LYS A 102 -7.50 19.55 21.72
CA LYS A 102 -8.44 19.80 20.62
C LYS A 102 -9.68 20.44 21.18
N VAL A 103 -9.94 21.66 20.80
CA VAL A 103 -11.11 22.44 21.22
C VAL A 103 -12.20 22.28 20.16
N ARG A 104 -13.34 21.76 20.59
CA ARG A 104 -14.53 21.66 19.75
C ARG A 104 -15.58 22.62 20.27
N PRO A 105 -15.73 23.78 19.62
CA PRO A 105 -16.70 24.79 20.00
C PRO A 105 -18.08 24.25 19.93
N SER A 106 -19.06 24.31 20.08
CA SER A 106 -20.40 23.74 20.03
C SER A 106 -20.54 22.52 19.10
N ALA A 107 -21.57 21.74 19.33
CA ALA A 107 -21.78 20.43 18.72
C ALA A 107 -22.06 20.43 17.24
N ASP A 108 -22.64 21.48 16.76
CA ASP A 108 -23.23 21.50 15.42
C ASP A 108 -22.31 22.19 14.40
N ASN A 109 -21.26 22.87 14.85
CA ASN A 109 -20.33 23.54 13.96
C ASN A 109 -18.95 22.89 13.98
N LYS A 110 -18.58 22.18 12.90
CA LYS A 110 -17.25 21.59 12.70
C LYS A 110 -16.21 22.65 12.26
N ASP A 111 -16.65 23.83 11.84
CA ASP A 111 -15.80 24.81 11.16
C ASP A 111 -14.82 25.56 12.06
N ASN A 112 -14.95 25.44 13.37
CA ASN A 112 -14.09 26.13 14.33
C ASN A 112 -13.33 25.20 15.28
N ILE A 113 -13.10 23.94 14.88
CA ILE A 113 -12.25 23.03 15.63
C ILE A 113 -10.80 23.51 15.50
N HIS A 114 -10.14 23.74 16.62
CA HIS A 114 -8.75 24.18 16.64
C HIS A 114 -7.96 23.47 17.75
N TRP A 115 -6.66 23.61 17.67
CA TRP A 115 -5.72 23.04 18.62
C TRP A 115 -5.07 24.11 19.47
N VAL A 116 -4.84 23.80 20.74
CA VAL A 116 -4.05 24.58 21.69
C VAL A 116 -2.90 23.70 22.18
N GLY A 117 -1.67 24.22 22.23
CA GLY A 117 -0.48 23.46 22.55
C GLY A 117 0.21 22.84 21.33
N ASN A 118 1.05 21.82 21.52
CA ASN A 118 1.82 21.21 20.46
C ASN A 118 1.05 20.07 19.77
N ALA A 119 0.42 20.39 18.65
CA ALA A 119 -0.34 19.46 17.82
C ALA A 119 0.41 19.01 16.55
N SER A 120 1.74 19.22 16.45
CA SER A 120 2.52 18.82 15.26
C SER A 120 2.56 17.29 15.07
N LYS A 121 2.59 16.52 16.16
CA LYS A 121 2.56 15.06 16.19
C LYS A 121 1.70 14.61 17.36
N PRO A 122 0.38 14.80 17.30
CA PRO A 122 -0.49 14.43 18.39
C PRO A 122 -0.56 12.91 18.53
N PRO A 123 -0.51 12.36 19.74
CA PRO A 123 -0.72 10.93 19.97
C PRO A 123 -2.16 10.53 19.61
N LEU A 124 -2.43 9.23 19.54
CA LEU A 124 -3.80 8.74 19.53
C LEU A 124 -4.52 9.23 20.81
N TYR A 125 -5.73 9.72 20.67
CA TYR A 125 -6.53 10.16 21.82
C TYR A 125 -6.79 8.99 22.76
N GLY A 126 -6.47 9.15 24.03
CA GLY A 126 -6.61 8.09 25.03
C GLY A 126 -5.40 7.14 25.14
N ALA A 127 -4.41 7.21 24.23
CA ALA A 127 -3.27 6.29 24.25
C ALA A 127 -2.46 6.34 25.59
N TYR A 128 -2.38 7.48 26.22
CA TYR A 128 -1.66 7.66 27.48
C TYR A 128 -2.23 6.83 28.66
N LEU A 129 -3.49 6.37 28.55
CA LEU A 129 -4.18 5.65 29.62
C LEU A 129 -3.72 4.19 29.77
N GLN A 130 -3.16 3.62 28.72
CA GLN A 130 -2.76 2.22 28.69
C GLN A 130 -1.60 2.00 27.76
N LYS A 131 -0.53 1.41 28.26
CA LYS A 131 0.55 0.89 27.41
C LYS A 131 0.09 -0.38 26.69
N PRO A 132 0.63 -0.65 25.50
CA PRO A 132 0.33 -1.88 24.76
C PRO A 132 0.54 -3.14 25.61
N THR A 133 -0.32 -4.11 25.43
CA THR A 133 -0.25 -5.40 26.12
C THR A 133 -0.95 -6.49 25.33
N ALA A 134 -0.32 -7.65 25.22
CA ALA A 134 -0.91 -8.83 24.56
C ALA A 134 -2.13 -9.43 25.30
N ARG A 135 -2.58 -8.82 26.40
CA ARG A 135 -3.77 -9.25 27.14
C ARG A 135 -5.04 -8.54 26.73
N LYS A 136 -4.94 -7.42 26.03
CA LYS A 136 -6.08 -6.58 25.64
C LYS A 136 -6.09 -6.32 24.14
N SER A 137 -7.28 -6.12 23.61
CA SER A 137 -7.48 -5.61 22.26
C SER A 137 -7.49 -4.08 22.27
N LEU A 138 -6.84 -3.48 21.28
CA LEU A 138 -6.93 -2.04 21.01
C LEU A 138 -8.12 -1.79 20.07
N VAL A 139 -9.04 -0.90 20.47
CA VAL A 139 -10.15 -0.45 19.59
C VAL A 139 -9.83 0.96 19.11
N ILE A 140 -9.76 1.15 17.80
CA ILE A 140 -9.45 2.45 17.18
C ILE A 140 -10.69 2.99 16.50
N ALA A 141 -11.20 4.13 16.99
CA ALA A 141 -12.28 4.90 16.37
C ALA A 141 -11.71 6.05 15.51
N GLU A 142 -12.55 6.62 14.65
CA GLU A 142 -12.16 7.81 13.89
C GLU A 142 -12.13 9.06 14.77
N GLY A 143 -13.16 9.26 15.60
CA GLY A 143 -13.35 10.46 16.41
C GLY A 143 -13.31 10.20 17.91
N GLU A 144 -13.08 11.30 18.68
CA GLU A 144 -12.99 11.25 20.14
C GLU A 144 -14.31 10.81 20.79
N PHE A 145 -15.45 11.24 20.24
CA PHE A 145 -16.75 10.84 20.76
C PHE A 145 -17.02 9.35 20.60
N ASP A 146 -16.57 8.78 19.50
CA ASP A 146 -16.72 7.35 19.24
C ASP A 146 -15.83 6.53 20.16
N ALA A 147 -14.58 6.95 20.35
CA ALA A 147 -13.68 6.33 21.33
C ALA A 147 -14.24 6.37 22.76
N LEU A 148 -14.88 7.48 23.16
CA LEU A 148 -15.53 7.60 24.44
C LEU A 148 -16.77 6.71 24.57
N THR A 149 -17.57 6.60 23.52
CA THR A 149 -18.71 5.69 23.45
C THR A 149 -18.28 4.25 23.61
N LEU A 150 -17.28 3.83 22.82
CA LEU A 150 -16.69 2.49 22.93
C LEU A 150 -16.12 2.22 24.33
N ALA A 151 -15.37 3.17 24.90
CA ALA A 151 -14.80 3.04 26.24
C ALA A 151 -15.86 2.99 27.36
N ASN A 152 -17.04 3.49 27.09
CA ASN A 152 -18.17 3.44 28.01
C ASN A 152 -18.88 2.08 28.01
N GLU A 153 -18.97 1.45 26.85
CA GLU A 153 -19.75 0.24 26.62
C GLU A 153 -18.89 -1.05 26.72
N LEU A 154 -17.56 -0.94 26.52
CA LEU A 154 -16.69 -2.09 26.49
C LEU A 154 -16.01 -2.38 27.84
N PRO A 155 -15.81 -3.66 28.21
CA PRO A 155 -15.09 -4.05 29.41
C PRO A 155 -13.63 -3.59 29.38
N LEU A 156 -13.21 -2.75 30.32
CA LEU A 156 -11.87 -2.14 30.37
C LEU A 156 -10.74 -3.12 30.68
N ASP A 157 -11.03 -4.32 31.17
CA ASP A 157 -10.06 -5.39 31.38
C ASP A 157 -9.70 -6.12 30.08
N ARG A 158 -10.58 -6.08 29.07
CA ARG A 158 -10.41 -6.71 27.75
C ARG A 158 -10.05 -5.75 26.64
N TYR A 159 -10.52 -4.51 26.70
CA TYR A 159 -10.39 -3.53 25.64
C TYR A 159 -9.74 -2.24 26.10
N HIS A 160 -9.07 -1.58 25.19
CA HIS A 160 -8.62 -0.20 25.32
C HIS A 160 -9.05 0.59 24.08
N CYS A 161 -9.75 1.70 24.28
CA CYS A 161 -10.29 2.50 23.18
C CYS A 161 -9.49 3.77 22.97
N VAL A 162 -9.21 4.07 21.72
CA VAL A 162 -8.49 5.28 21.30
C VAL A 162 -9.15 5.84 20.04
N SER A 163 -8.83 7.09 19.69
CA SER A 163 -9.20 7.61 18.37
C SER A 163 -8.04 8.24 17.65
N LEU A 164 -8.21 8.38 16.32
CA LEU A 164 -7.31 9.13 15.46
C LEU A 164 -7.37 10.62 15.84
N PRO A 165 -6.22 11.32 15.92
CA PRO A 165 -6.21 12.72 16.37
C PRO A 165 -6.79 13.70 15.34
N GLY A 166 -6.67 13.40 14.08
CA GLY A 166 -7.14 14.22 12.95
C GLY A 166 -8.15 13.52 12.04
N GLY A 167 -8.85 12.48 12.53
CA GLY A 167 -9.71 11.64 11.71
C GLY A 167 -8.89 10.92 10.63
N THR A 168 -9.53 10.63 9.50
CA THR A 168 -8.91 9.88 8.38
C THR A 168 -7.61 10.49 7.86
N ALA A 169 -7.49 11.82 7.84
CA ALA A 169 -6.30 12.53 7.36
C ALA A 169 -5.03 12.25 8.19
N SER A 170 -5.16 11.76 9.42
CA SER A 170 -4.02 11.50 10.32
C SER A 170 -3.43 10.09 10.20
N VAL A 171 -4.03 9.18 9.42
CA VAL A 171 -3.66 7.76 9.35
C VAL A 171 -2.18 7.56 9.03
N ALA A 172 -1.65 8.21 7.99
CA ALA A 172 -0.24 8.09 7.60
C ALA A 172 0.72 8.56 8.71
N GLY A 173 0.36 9.65 9.42
CA GLY A 173 1.11 10.14 10.57
C GLY A 173 1.08 9.17 11.74
N VAL A 174 -0.09 8.61 12.05
CA VAL A 174 -0.27 7.63 13.13
C VAL A 174 0.54 6.36 12.86
N LEU A 175 0.50 5.81 11.67
CA LEU A 175 1.29 4.64 11.29
C LEU A 175 2.79 4.89 11.42
N ARG A 176 3.28 6.05 10.98
CA ARG A 176 4.70 6.42 11.06
C ARG A 176 5.17 6.66 12.50
N ASP A 177 4.39 7.43 13.28
CA ASP A 177 4.85 7.98 14.55
C ASP A 177 4.45 7.10 15.77
N HIS A 178 3.48 6.17 15.60
CA HIS A 178 2.93 5.33 16.69
C HIS A 178 2.95 3.83 16.38
N TRP A 179 3.81 3.38 15.46
CA TRP A 179 3.90 1.99 15.03
C TRP A 179 4.05 0.99 16.19
N ASP A 180 5.02 1.24 17.09
CA ASP A 180 5.28 0.36 18.24
C ASP A 180 4.09 0.29 19.20
N TYR A 181 3.32 1.38 19.33
CA TYR A 181 2.11 1.37 20.11
C TYR A 181 1.02 0.49 19.48
N LEU A 182 0.87 0.55 18.16
CA LEU A 182 -0.17 -0.17 17.44
C LEU A 182 0.07 -1.69 17.43
N GLN A 183 1.30 -2.15 17.23
CA GLN A 183 1.60 -3.57 17.11
C GLN A 183 1.69 -4.32 18.45
N GLY A 184 1.78 -3.64 19.57
CA GLY A 184 2.01 -4.25 20.88
C GLY A 184 0.77 -4.84 21.57
N TRP A 185 -0.37 -4.94 20.90
CA TRP A 185 -1.63 -5.42 21.45
C TRP A 185 -1.91 -6.88 21.06
N ARG A 186 -2.86 -7.52 21.75
CA ARG A 186 -3.37 -8.84 21.36
C ARG A 186 -3.95 -8.84 19.95
N GLU A 187 -4.66 -7.74 19.64
CA GLU A 187 -5.43 -7.55 18.42
C GLU A 187 -5.74 -6.05 18.28
N VAL A 188 -5.88 -5.56 17.08
CA VAL A 188 -6.37 -4.22 16.76
C VAL A 188 -7.75 -4.34 16.11
N ILE A 189 -8.76 -3.72 16.71
CA ILE A 189 -10.12 -3.68 16.19
C ILE A 189 -10.38 -2.27 15.65
N LEU A 190 -10.68 -2.18 14.37
CA LEU A 190 -10.95 -0.91 13.69
C LEU A 190 -12.46 -0.64 13.71
N ALA A 191 -12.85 0.44 14.36
CA ALA A 191 -14.23 0.90 14.52
C ALA A 191 -14.38 2.33 13.94
N GLY A 192 -13.99 2.50 12.67
CA GLY A 192 -14.11 3.77 11.96
C GLY A 192 -15.50 4.05 11.43
N ASP A 193 -15.67 5.21 10.81
CA ASP A 193 -16.94 5.64 10.22
C ASP A 193 -17.31 4.78 9.00
N ASN A 194 -18.59 4.50 8.83
CA ASN A 194 -19.16 3.75 7.71
C ASN A 194 -19.50 4.67 6.53
N ASP A 195 -18.58 5.58 6.20
CA ASP A 195 -18.64 6.41 5.00
C ASP A 195 -17.38 6.19 4.15
N GLU A 196 -17.36 6.68 2.90
CA GLU A 196 -16.28 6.42 1.96
C GLU A 196 -14.89 6.79 2.52
N PRO A 197 -14.65 7.99 3.13
CA PRO A 197 -13.36 8.31 3.73
C PRO A 197 -12.99 7.43 4.92
N GLY A 198 -13.96 7.06 5.76
CA GLY A 198 -13.77 6.19 6.91
C GLY A 198 -13.36 4.78 6.49
N LEU A 199 -14.02 4.22 5.48
CA LEU A 199 -13.70 2.90 4.92
C LEU A 199 -12.30 2.86 4.29
N GLU A 200 -11.88 3.92 3.57
CA GLU A 200 -10.53 4.04 3.01
C GLU A 200 -9.46 4.11 4.12
N ALA A 201 -9.74 4.84 5.19
CA ALA A 201 -8.85 4.93 6.35
C ALA A 201 -8.71 3.58 7.08
N ILE A 202 -9.83 2.86 7.26
CA ILE A 202 -9.86 1.51 7.83
C ILE A 202 -9.01 0.55 6.97
N ASP A 203 -9.21 0.56 5.65
CA ASP A 203 -8.47 -0.32 4.73
C ASP A 203 -6.96 -0.02 4.76
N THR A 204 -6.58 1.25 4.78
CA THR A 204 -5.18 1.67 4.91
C THR A 204 -4.54 1.21 6.21
N LEU A 205 -5.22 1.38 7.36
CA LEU A 205 -4.74 0.92 8.67
C LEU A 205 -4.64 -0.61 8.71
N ALA A 206 -5.67 -1.31 8.23
CA ALA A 206 -5.75 -2.75 8.25
C ALA A 206 -4.64 -3.40 7.41
N ASN A 207 -4.44 -2.94 6.16
CA ASN A 207 -3.38 -3.43 5.29
C ASN A 207 -1.98 -3.16 5.86
N ALA A 208 -1.77 -2.03 6.52
CA ALA A 208 -0.48 -1.74 7.15
C ALA A 208 -0.20 -2.63 8.36
N LEU A 209 -1.20 -2.96 9.18
CA LEU A 209 -1.03 -3.62 10.47
C LEU A 209 -1.11 -5.15 10.40
N VAL A 210 -1.81 -5.72 9.41
CA VAL A 210 -2.17 -7.15 9.37
C VAL A 210 -0.98 -8.11 9.42
N ASP A 211 0.17 -7.69 8.91
CA ASP A 211 1.41 -8.50 8.94
C ASP A 211 2.10 -8.51 10.32
N SER A 212 1.69 -7.61 11.23
CA SER A 212 2.35 -7.41 12.53
C SER A 212 1.47 -7.74 13.73
N VAL A 213 0.15 -7.58 13.60
CA VAL A 213 -0.82 -7.84 14.66
C VAL A 213 -2.15 -8.28 14.04
N PRO A 214 -2.91 -9.19 14.66
CA PRO A 214 -4.26 -9.52 14.20
C PRO A 214 -5.14 -8.27 14.12
N VAL A 215 -5.83 -8.09 12.99
CA VAL A 215 -6.72 -6.96 12.76
C VAL A 215 -8.13 -7.47 12.53
N ALA A 216 -9.12 -6.81 13.15
CA ALA A 216 -10.54 -7.02 12.89
C ALA A 216 -11.25 -5.69 12.62
N ILE A 217 -12.34 -5.73 11.87
CA ILE A 217 -13.13 -4.54 11.50
C ILE A 217 -14.55 -4.71 12.00
N VAL A 218 -15.02 -3.72 12.74
CA VAL A 218 -16.43 -3.67 13.19
C VAL A 218 -17.35 -3.50 11.99
N GLN A 219 -18.34 -4.35 11.89
CA GLN A 219 -19.36 -4.30 10.84
C GLN A 219 -20.58 -3.53 11.36
N TRP A 220 -20.64 -2.25 11.06
CA TRP A 220 -21.81 -1.45 11.40
C TRP A 220 -23.02 -1.85 10.53
N PRO A 221 -24.26 -1.84 11.08
CA PRO A 221 -25.46 -1.92 10.25
C PRO A 221 -25.44 -0.84 9.16
N SER A 222 -26.07 -1.09 8.03
CA SER A 222 -26.02 -0.22 6.84
C SER A 222 -26.55 1.19 7.05
N ASP A 223 -27.41 1.37 8.06
CA ASP A 223 -28.03 2.66 8.45
C ASP A 223 -27.29 3.34 9.62
N ILE A 224 -26.13 2.80 10.02
CA ILE A 224 -25.31 3.31 11.13
C ILE A 224 -23.98 3.81 10.55
N LYS A 225 -23.64 5.04 10.92
CA LYS A 225 -22.38 5.65 10.50
C LYS A 225 -21.21 5.32 11.43
N ASP A 226 -21.40 5.48 12.72
CA ASP A 226 -20.32 5.42 13.72
C ASP A 226 -20.80 4.81 15.05
N ALA A 227 -19.87 4.62 15.99
CA ALA A 227 -20.15 4.03 17.30
C ALA A 227 -21.13 4.88 18.13
N ASN A 228 -21.05 6.20 18.04
CA ASN A 228 -21.92 7.09 18.78
C ASN A 228 -23.36 7.04 18.27
N GLU A 229 -23.54 6.94 16.96
CA GLU A 229 -24.85 6.76 16.34
C GLU A 229 -25.44 5.38 16.67
N ALA A 230 -24.65 4.32 16.62
CA ALA A 230 -25.06 2.98 17.00
C ALA A 230 -25.59 2.94 18.45
N HIS A 231 -24.83 3.53 19.37
CA HIS A 231 -25.25 3.66 20.75
C HIS A 231 -26.55 4.48 20.91
N ALA A 232 -26.66 5.61 20.19
CA ALA A 232 -27.84 6.48 20.22
C ALA A 232 -29.10 5.78 19.72
N LYS A 233 -28.97 4.85 18.76
CA LYS A 233 -30.09 4.02 18.26
C LYS A 233 -30.32 2.75 19.07
N GLY A 234 -29.56 2.54 20.15
CA GLY A 234 -29.76 1.43 21.10
C GLY A 234 -29.17 0.09 20.66
N HIS A 235 -28.20 0.09 19.74
CA HIS A 235 -27.47 -1.12 19.40
C HIS A 235 -26.55 -1.56 20.54
N ASP A 236 -26.34 -2.87 20.65
CA ASP A 236 -25.38 -3.45 21.59
C ASP A 236 -23.96 -3.30 21.02
N ILE A 237 -23.27 -2.27 21.51
CA ILE A 237 -21.89 -1.94 21.06
C ILE A 237 -20.91 -3.05 21.39
N ALA A 238 -21.07 -3.71 22.54
CA ALA A 238 -20.20 -4.81 22.95
C ALA A 238 -20.35 -5.99 21.99
N ALA A 239 -21.57 -6.37 21.64
CA ALA A 239 -21.84 -7.43 20.68
C ALA A 239 -21.30 -7.11 19.28
N LEU A 240 -21.41 -5.84 18.81
CA LEU A 240 -20.88 -5.41 17.52
C LEU A 240 -19.34 -5.49 17.49
N VAL A 241 -18.65 -5.08 18.54
CA VAL A 241 -17.19 -5.14 18.65
C VAL A 241 -16.71 -6.57 18.83
N GLU A 242 -17.38 -7.40 19.62
CA GLU A 242 -17.06 -8.83 19.77
C GLU A 242 -17.30 -9.60 18.46
N GLY A 243 -18.25 -9.19 17.64
CA GLY A 243 -18.53 -9.73 16.31
C GLY A 243 -17.71 -9.12 15.18
N ALA A 244 -16.67 -8.32 15.48
CA ALA A 244 -15.82 -7.72 14.46
C ALA A 244 -15.23 -8.78 13.53
N ALA A 245 -15.32 -8.56 12.22
CA ALA A 245 -14.84 -9.50 11.22
C ALA A 245 -13.31 -9.43 11.12
N PRO A 246 -12.59 -10.56 11.18
CA PRO A 246 -11.15 -10.58 10.94
C PRO A 246 -10.82 -10.00 9.57
N PHE A 247 -9.90 -9.02 9.55
CA PHE A 247 -9.41 -8.47 8.28
C PHE A 247 -8.52 -9.49 7.58
N ARG A 248 -8.77 -9.64 6.29
CA ARG A 248 -7.96 -10.48 5.41
C ARG A 248 -7.54 -9.63 4.21
N PRO A 249 -6.24 -9.57 3.87
CA PRO A 249 -5.80 -8.94 2.62
C PRO A 249 -6.57 -9.51 1.42
N SER A 250 -6.83 -8.69 0.43
CA SER A 250 -7.69 -9.02 -0.72
C SER A 250 -7.29 -10.30 -1.48
N ASN A 251 -6.03 -10.73 -1.31
CA ASN A 251 -5.48 -11.92 -1.99
C ASN A 251 -5.56 -13.19 -1.13
N ILE A 252 -6.04 -13.12 0.13
CA ILE A 252 -6.14 -14.25 1.04
C ILE A 252 -7.62 -14.59 1.24
N HIS A 253 -8.00 -15.77 0.73
CA HIS A 253 -9.37 -16.26 0.81
C HIS A 253 -9.45 -17.49 1.72
N ASP A 254 -10.54 -17.62 2.44
CA ASP A 254 -10.88 -18.90 3.04
C ASP A 254 -11.32 -19.87 1.91
N MET A 255 -10.79 -21.08 1.91
CA MET A 255 -11.14 -22.08 0.91
C MET A 255 -12.64 -22.39 0.91
N HIS A 256 -13.30 -22.27 2.07
CA HIS A 256 -14.75 -22.43 2.17
C HIS A 256 -15.51 -21.40 1.34
N ASP A 257 -15.06 -20.15 1.35
CA ASP A 257 -15.68 -19.04 0.60
C ASP A 257 -15.55 -19.26 -0.93
N LEU A 258 -14.60 -20.09 -1.36
CA LEU A 258 -14.38 -20.42 -2.76
C LEU A 258 -15.21 -21.62 -3.27
N ILE A 259 -15.86 -22.38 -2.38
CA ILE A 259 -16.68 -23.57 -2.77
C ILE A 259 -17.71 -23.24 -3.85
N PRO A 260 -18.46 -22.12 -3.79
CA PRO A 260 -19.41 -21.77 -4.85
C PRO A 260 -18.78 -21.60 -6.23
N SER A 261 -17.47 -21.32 -6.31
CA SER A 261 -16.76 -21.18 -7.57
C SER A 261 -16.62 -22.48 -8.35
N LEU A 262 -16.75 -23.64 -7.65
CA LEU A 262 -16.72 -24.97 -8.30
C LEU A 262 -17.87 -25.18 -9.28
N SER A 263 -18.96 -24.42 -9.19
CA SER A 263 -20.05 -24.43 -10.17
C SER A 263 -19.71 -23.78 -11.50
N LYS A 264 -18.61 -22.99 -11.54
CA LYS A 264 -18.14 -22.36 -12.78
C LYS A 264 -17.37 -23.38 -13.61
N PRO A 265 -17.65 -23.53 -14.91
CA PRO A 265 -16.86 -24.37 -15.77
C PRO A 265 -15.40 -23.90 -15.81
N ILE A 266 -14.49 -24.88 -15.91
CA ILE A 266 -13.07 -24.56 -16.15
C ILE A 266 -12.97 -24.01 -17.59
N ASP A 267 -12.42 -22.80 -17.70
CA ASP A 267 -12.18 -22.18 -18.99
C ASP A 267 -10.93 -22.76 -19.64
N TYR A 268 -11.05 -23.24 -20.88
CA TYR A 268 -9.91 -23.60 -21.70
C TYR A 268 -9.30 -22.32 -22.29
N GLY A 269 -7.96 -22.22 -22.18
CA GLY A 269 -7.23 -21.11 -22.76
C GLY A 269 -7.18 -21.14 -24.29
N LEU A 270 -6.44 -20.20 -24.87
CA LEU A 270 -6.18 -20.20 -26.31
C LEU A 270 -5.38 -21.46 -26.69
N PRO A 271 -5.73 -22.16 -27.77
CA PRO A 271 -5.03 -23.37 -28.16
C PRO A 271 -3.54 -23.08 -28.46
N ILE A 272 -2.67 -24.00 -28.07
CA ILE A 272 -1.23 -23.91 -28.35
C ILE A 272 -0.97 -24.59 -29.71
N MET A 273 -0.10 -24.01 -30.53
CA MET A 273 0.24 -24.56 -31.85
C MET A 273 0.70 -26.04 -31.85
N PHE A 274 1.13 -26.54 -30.69
CA PHE A 274 1.49 -27.94 -30.46
C PHE A 274 0.31 -28.68 -29.81
N GLU A 275 -0.46 -29.47 -30.58
CA GLU A 275 -1.67 -30.17 -30.08
C GLU A 275 -1.41 -30.93 -28.78
N GLY A 276 -0.40 -31.81 -28.74
CA GLY A 276 -0.10 -32.58 -27.55
C GLY A 276 0.27 -31.75 -26.30
N LEU A 277 0.73 -30.52 -26.48
CA LEU A 277 0.97 -29.56 -25.41
C LEU A 277 -0.33 -28.84 -25.03
N SER A 278 -1.11 -28.47 -26.02
CA SER A 278 -2.43 -27.83 -25.84
C SER A 278 -3.36 -28.71 -25.03
N ASP A 279 -3.46 -29.99 -25.37
CA ASP A 279 -4.31 -30.94 -24.68
C ASP A 279 -3.93 -31.17 -23.20
N ARG A 280 -2.63 -31.19 -22.94
CA ARG A 280 -2.09 -31.42 -21.59
C ARG A 280 -2.19 -30.20 -20.68
N LEU A 281 -2.01 -28.99 -21.21
CA LEU A 281 -1.99 -27.73 -20.45
C LEU A 281 -3.34 -27.02 -20.47
N GLY A 282 -4.26 -27.39 -21.37
CA GLY A 282 -5.55 -26.70 -21.54
C GLY A 282 -5.44 -25.33 -22.22
N GLY A 283 -4.35 -25.09 -22.97
CA GLY A 283 -4.13 -23.82 -23.70
C GLY A 283 -3.42 -22.73 -22.89
N TYR A 284 -3.23 -21.56 -23.54
CA TYR A 284 -2.70 -20.36 -22.88
C TYR A 284 -3.81 -19.71 -22.05
N ARG A 285 -3.68 -19.71 -20.73
CA ARG A 285 -4.65 -19.07 -19.83
C ARG A 285 -4.05 -17.85 -19.15
N ALA A 286 -4.87 -16.84 -18.94
CA ALA A 286 -4.47 -15.67 -18.18
C ALA A 286 -4.21 -16.03 -16.71
N LYS A 287 -3.30 -15.28 -16.04
CA LYS A 287 -2.92 -15.45 -14.64
C LYS A 287 -2.15 -16.75 -14.33
N GLU A 288 -1.62 -17.42 -15.36
CA GLU A 288 -0.75 -18.58 -15.19
C GLU A 288 0.72 -18.21 -15.43
N LEU A 289 1.59 -18.84 -14.64
CA LEU A 289 3.04 -18.79 -14.82
C LEU A 289 3.50 -20.13 -15.39
N TRP A 290 4.14 -20.10 -16.57
CA TRP A 290 4.75 -21.26 -17.16
C TRP A 290 6.28 -21.21 -17.01
N THR A 291 6.86 -22.29 -16.52
CA THR A 291 8.31 -22.42 -16.42
C THR A 291 8.78 -23.54 -17.36
N ILE A 292 9.57 -23.16 -18.36
CA ILE A 292 10.16 -24.09 -19.32
C ILE A 292 11.59 -24.40 -18.89
N VAL A 293 11.84 -25.67 -18.52
CA VAL A 293 13.16 -26.14 -18.08
C VAL A 293 13.76 -27.05 -19.14
N ALA A 294 14.98 -26.74 -19.57
CA ALA A 294 15.72 -27.56 -20.54
C ALA A 294 17.24 -27.34 -20.37
N GLY A 295 18.01 -28.35 -20.70
CA GLY A 295 19.48 -28.22 -20.78
C GLY A 295 19.93 -27.21 -21.81
N THR A 296 21.23 -26.85 -21.75
CA THR A 296 21.82 -25.93 -22.71
C THR A 296 21.83 -26.57 -24.10
N GLY A 297 21.49 -25.80 -25.15
CA GLY A 297 21.53 -26.26 -26.54
C GLY A 297 20.34 -27.13 -26.99
N VAL A 298 19.41 -27.50 -26.11
CA VAL A 298 18.22 -28.36 -26.43
C VAL A 298 17.16 -27.63 -27.27
N GLY A 299 17.23 -26.31 -27.38
CA GLY A 299 16.27 -25.53 -28.18
C GLY A 299 15.21 -24.78 -27.36
N LYS A 300 15.43 -24.52 -26.05
CA LYS A 300 14.57 -23.78 -25.17
C LYS A 300 14.12 -22.43 -25.80
N SER A 301 15.07 -21.59 -26.19
CA SER A 301 14.79 -20.27 -26.78
C SER A 301 14.09 -20.37 -28.15
N THR A 302 14.33 -21.48 -28.91
CA THR A 302 13.59 -21.76 -30.16
C THR A 302 12.12 -22.06 -29.85
N LEU A 303 11.84 -22.93 -28.87
CA LEU A 303 10.46 -23.22 -28.43
C LEU A 303 9.76 -21.96 -27.96
N VAL A 304 10.43 -21.16 -27.11
CA VAL A 304 9.91 -19.88 -26.61
C VAL A 304 9.59 -18.93 -27.78
N GLY A 305 10.46 -18.86 -28.80
CA GLY A 305 10.20 -18.09 -30.02
C GLY A 305 8.97 -18.56 -30.79
N HIS A 306 8.75 -19.87 -30.92
CA HIS A 306 7.54 -20.42 -31.53
C HIS A 306 6.28 -20.07 -30.75
N LEU A 307 6.30 -20.21 -29.42
CA LEU A 307 5.16 -19.82 -28.56
C LEU A 307 4.86 -18.31 -28.61
N THR A 308 5.91 -17.48 -28.69
CA THR A 308 5.77 -16.03 -28.88
C THR A 308 5.04 -15.70 -30.20
N LEU A 309 5.46 -16.34 -31.29
CA LEU A 309 4.84 -16.13 -32.60
C LEU A 309 3.44 -16.72 -32.67
N ASP A 310 3.17 -17.82 -32.02
CA ASP A 310 1.83 -18.41 -31.90
C ASP A 310 0.85 -17.42 -31.25
N LEU A 311 1.25 -16.84 -30.12
CA LEU A 311 0.47 -15.80 -29.42
C LEU A 311 0.25 -14.57 -30.31
N LEU A 312 1.28 -14.10 -31.02
CA LEU A 312 1.20 -12.91 -31.86
C LEU A 312 0.36 -13.16 -33.13
N VAL A 313 0.70 -14.21 -33.89
CA VAL A 313 0.18 -14.43 -35.24
C VAL A 313 -1.17 -15.15 -35.24
N ASN A 314 -1.28 -16.22 -34.45
CA ASN A 314 -2.50 -17.04 -34.45
C ASN A 314 -3.58 -16.51 -33.52
N HIS A 315 -3.21 -15.79 -32.47
CA HIS A 315 -4.14 -15.31 -31.47
C HIS A 315 -4.27 -13.79 -31.39
N GLY A 316 -3.47 -13.03 -32.17
CA GLY A 316 -3.50 -11.56 -32.14
C GLY A 316 -3.18 -10.96 -30.77
N LYS A 317 -2.43 -11.70 -29.94
CA LYS A 317 -2.01 -11.26 -28.62
C LYS A 317 -0.75 -10.44 -28.69
N ARG A 318 -0.57 -9.57 -27.71
CA ARG A 318 0.58 -8.67 -27.61
C ARG A 318 1.61 -9.25 -26.65
N PRO A 319 2.68 -9.91 -27.11
CA PRO A 319 3.75 -10.37 -26.24
C PRO A 319 4.71 -9.24 -25.88
N GLY A 320 5.15 -9.22 -24.61
CA GLY A 320 6.30 -8.47 -24.12
C GLY A 320 7.48 -9.41 -23.93
N ILE A 321 8.63 -9.14 -24.55
CA ILE A 321 9.76 -10.04 -24.63
C ILE A 321 10.92 -9.49 -23.83
N MET A 322 11.52 -10.32 -22.98
CA MET A 322 12.67 -10.00 -22.16
C MET A 322 13.73 -11.10 -22.35
N PHE A 323 14.52 -11.00 -23.44
CA PHE A 323 15.60 -11.94 -23.75
C PHE A 323 16.93 -11.38 -23.23
N LEU A 324 17.30 -11.80 -22.01
CA LEU A 324 18.45 -11.23 -21.29
C LEU A 324 19.81 -11.76 -21.77
N GLU A 325 19.83 -12.80 -22.60
CA GLU A 325 21.07 -13.38 -23.18
C GLU A 325 21.40 -12.85 -24.56
N GLU A 326 20.51 -12.12 -25.19
CA GLU A 326 20.75 -11.58 -26.54
C GLU A 326 20.23 -10.15 -26.66
N ASN A 327 20.77 -9.38 -27.59
CA ASN A 327 20.28 -8.04 -27.87
C ASN A 327 18.94 -8.09 -28.67
N SER A 328 18.23 -6.98 -28.68
CA SER A 328 16.93 -6.86 -29.35
C SER A 328 16.99 -7.12 -30.87
N GLU A 329 18.11 -6.80 -31.55
CA GLU A 329 18.28 -7.08 -32.98
C GLU A 329 18.39 -8.58 -33.25
N HIS A 330 19.11 -9.33 -32.41
CA HIS A 330 19.20 -10.79 -32.52
C HIS A 330 17.86 -11.45 -32.24
N ALA A 331 17.12 -10.99 -31.22
CA ALA A 331 15.77 -11.44 -30.93
C ALA A 331 14.84 -11.23 -32.13
N LEU A 332 14.87 -10.03 -32.73
CA LEU A 332 14.09 -9.71 -33.94
C LEU A 332 14.43 -10.66 -35.08
N ARG A 333 15.74 -10.84 -35.42
CA ARG A 333 16.16 -11.73 -36.49
C ARG A 333 15.80 -13.18 -36.21
N ARG A 334 15.87 -13.63 -34.99
CA ARG A 334 15.46 -14.99 -34.58
C ARG A 334 13.98 -15.22 -34.78
N LEU A 335 13.12 -14.34 -34.27
CA LEU A 335 11.67 -14.45 -34.42
C LEU A 335 11.25 -14.37 -35.90
N LEU A 336 11.81 -13.41 -36.65
CA LEU A 336 11.58 -13.28 -38.08
C LEU A 336 12.04 -14.51 -38.83
N GLY A 337 13.20 -15.06 -38.46
CA GLY A 337 13.75 -16.28 -39.06
C GLY A 337 12.88 -17.51 -38.82
N ILE A 338 12.29 -17.65 -37.63
CA ILE A 338 11.32 -18.70 -37.34
C ILE A 338 10.07 -18.52 -38.25
N HIS A 339 9.56 -17.31 -38.37
CA HIS A 339 8.40 -17.00 -39.21
C HIS A 339 8.70 -17.31 -40.71
N MET A 340 9.83 -16.90 -41.19
CA MET A 340 10.27 -17.11 -42.57
C MET A 340 10.86 -18.53 -42.83
N ARG A 341 10.98 -19.37 -41.80
CA ARG A 341 11.57 -20.69 -41.85
C ARG A 341 13.03 -20.68 -42.37
N THR A 342 13.75 -19.62 -42.02
CA THR A 342 15.16 -19.40 -42.51
C THR A 342 16.00 -18.85 -41.37
N ASN A 343 17.22 -19.33 -41.25
CA ASN A 343 18.13 -18.82 -40.22
C ASN A 343 18.74 -17.47 -40.65
N LEU A 344 18.14 -16.37 -40.23
CA LEU A 344 18.56 -15.00 -40.53
C LEU A 344 19.78 -14.53 -39.72
N LEU A 345 20.26 -15.32 -38.77
CA LEU A 345 21.47 -15.04 -38.00
C LEU A 345 22.76 -15.51 -38.74
N ARG A 346 22.58 -16.24 -39.81
CA ARG A 346 23.72 -16.63 -40.66
C ARG A 346 24.10 -15.51 -41.63
N PRO A 347 25.38 -15.11 -41.75
CA PRO A 347 25.80 -14.02 -42.64
C PRO A 347 25.42 -14.19 -44.12
N ASN A 348 25.40 -15.41 -44.61
CA ASN A 348 25.10 -15.74 -46.02
C ASN A 348 23.73 -16.41 -46.17
N ASN A 349 22.69 -15.90 -45.50
CA ASN A 349 21.35 -16.40 -45.73
C ASN A 349 20.80 -15.95 -47.10
N SER A 350 19.86 -16.70 -47.67
CA SER A 350 19.32 -16.49 -49.03
C SER A 350 18.31 -15.37 -49.14
N VAL A 351 17.96 -14.71 -48.03
CA VAL A 351 16.91 -13.68 -47.99
C VAL A 351 17.51 -12.30 -48.08
N SER A 352 17.10 -11.50 -49.02
CA SER A 352 17.59 -10.13 -49.16
C SER A 352 17.15 -9.23 -47.98
N THR A 353 17.91 -8.19 -47.70
CA THR A 353 17.57 -7.20 -46.66
C THR A 353 16.19 -6.59 -46.89
N ARG A 354 15.80 -6.34 -48.15
CA ARG A 354 14.47 -5.78 -48.48
C ARG A 354 13.36 -6.75 -48.09
N GLU A 355 13.48 -8.03 -48.44
CA GLU A 355 12.52 -9.06 -48.06
C GLU A 355 12.40 -9.24 -46.56
N GLN A 356 13.53 -9.13 -45.82
CA GLN A 356 13.51 -9.17 -44.35
C GLN A 356 12.74 -8.00 -43.75
N ILE A 357 12.93 -6.76 -44.27
CA ILE A 357 12.22 -5.57 -43.82
C ILE A 357 10.72 -5.70 -44.11
N ASP A 358 10.35 -6.04 -45.36
CA ASP A 358 8.98 -6.16 -45.76
C ASP A 358 8.20 -7.25 -44.96
N ALA A 359 8.90 -8.34 -44.62
CA ALA A 359 8.34 -9.39 -43.75
C ALA A 359 8.22 -8.95 -42.28
N ALA A 360 9.22 -8.22 -41.77
CA ALA A 360 9.21 -7.72 -40.39
C ALA A 360 8.11 -6.67 -40.16
N GLU A 361 7.90 -5.75 -41.12
CA GLU A 361 6.82 -4.74 -41.03
C GLU A 361 5.43 -5.39 -41.00
N LYS A 362 5.26 -6.51 -41.70
CA LYS A 362 4.01 -7.28 -41.68
C LYS A 362 3.84 -8.09 -40.40
N LEU A 363 4.92 -8.67 -39.89
CA LEU A 363 4.88 -9.52 -38.71
C LEU A 363 4.73 -8.72 -37.42
N PHE A 364 5.35 -7.54 -37.35
CA PHE A 364 5.37 -6.68 -36.18
C PHE A 364 4.81 -5.29 -36.48
N PRO A 365 3.49 -5.16 -36.74
CA PRO A 365 2.88 -3.84 -36.83
C PRO A 365 3.12 -3.00 -35.56
N PRO A 366 3.13 -1.67 -35.64
CA PRO A 366 3.35 -0.82 -34.47
C PRO A 366 2.43 -1.18 -33.30
N GLY A 367 3.02 -1.35 -32.11
CA GLY A 367 2.26 -1.61 -30.88
C GLY A 367 1.82 -3.07 -30.68
N THR A 368 2.20 -4.02 -31.51
CA THR A 368 1.78 -5.43 -31.37
C THR A 368 2.75 -6.33 -30.61
N CYS A 369 4.01 -5.95 -30.51
CA CYS A 369 5.03 -6.69 -29.80
C CYS A 369 6.06 -5.73 -29.21
N TYR A 370 6.48 -5.95 -27.97
CA TYR A 370 7.46 -5.11 -27.28
C TYR A 370 8.64 -5.95 -26.82
N THR A 371 9.84 -5.38 -26.86
CA THR A 371 11.04 -6.01 -26.32
C THR A 371 11.73 -5.11 -25.32
N TYR A 372 12.26 -5.70 -24.25
CA TYR A 372 13.13 -5.05 -23.29
C TYR A 372 14.59 -5.23 -23.75
N ASP A 373 15.22 -4.12 -24.11
CA ASP A 373 16.61 -4.13 -24.56
C ASP A 373 17.55 -3.99 -23.37
N HIS A 374 17.98 -5.14 -22.85
CA HIS A 374 18.98 -5.21 -21.79
C HIS A 374 19.77 -6.50 -21.94
N PHE A 375 21.10 -6.36 -21.94
CA PHE A 375 22.01 -7.49 -22.01
C PHE A 375 22.76 -7.63 -20.69
N GLY A 376 22.65 -8.80 -20.07
CA GLY A 376 23.35 -9.12 -18.82
C GLY A 376 22.41 -9.18 -17.59
N ASN A 377 23.02 -9.08 -16.41
CA ASN A 377 22.31 -9.22 -15.14
C ASN A 377 21.44 -8.03 -14.84
N VAL A 378 20.21 -8.28 -14.47
CA VAL A 378 19.22 -7.28 -14.03
C VAL A 378 18.81 -7.59 -12.61
N GLY A 379 18.78 -6.57 -11.73
CA GLY A 379 18.22 -6.72 -10.39
C GLY A 379 16.73 -7.12 -10.47
N SER A 380 16.29 -8.01 -9.60
CA SER A 380 14.91 -8.53 -9.58
C SER A 380 13.85 -7.43 -9.51
N GLU A 381 14.09 -6.38 -8.72
CA GLU A 381 13.18 -5.25 -8.59
C GLU A 381 13.03 -4.48 -9.91
N ALA A 382 14.14 -4.15 -10.58
CA ALA A 382 14.11 -3.46 -11.87
C ALA A 382 13.42 -4.32 -12.94
N LEU A 383 13.60 -5.64 -12.92
CA LEU A 383 12.93 -6.57 -13.81
C LEU A 383 11.41 -6.54 -13.59
N LEU A 384 10.96 -6.65 -12.34
CA LEU A 384 9.54 -6.59 -11.99
C LEU A 384 8.90 -5.24 -12.38
N GLN A 385 9.60 -4.13 -12.20
CA GLN A 385 9.12 -2.82 -12.65
C GLN A 385 8.93 -2.76 -14.18
N ARG A 386 9.86 -3.35 -14.96
CA ARG A 386 9.72 -3.41 -16.42
C ARG A 386 8.60 -4.34 -16.87
N MET A 387 8.43 -5.48 -16.20
CA MET A 387 7.28 -6.36 -16.42
C MET A 387 5.97 -5.65 -16.13
N SER A 388 5.90 -4.92 -15.02
CA SER A 388 4.72 -4.12 -14.64
C SER A 388 4.42 -3.04 -15.67
N TYR A 389 5.44 -2.35 -16.19
CA TYR A 389 5.28 -1.38 -17.28
C TYR A 389 4.73 -2.05 -18.54
N MET A 390 5.30 -3.21 -18.95
CA MET A 390 4.81 -3.95 -20.12
C MET A 390 3.36 -4.39 -19.97
N ALA A 391 2.97 -4.86 -18.78
CA ALA A 391 1.60 -5.29 -18.52
C ALA A 391 0.62 -4.11 -18.46
N ASN A 392 0.95 -3.05 -17.74
CA ASN A 392 0.00 -1.99 -17.41
C ASN A 392 0.02 -0.81 -18.39
N ALA A 393 1.20 -0.36 -18.82
CA ALA A 393 1.32 0.84 -19.67
C ALA A 393 1.16 0.53 -21.15
N VAL A 394 1.85 -0.52 -21.65
CA VAL A 394 1.76 -0.93 -23.08
C VAL A 394 0.83 -2.13 -23.29
N GLN A 395 0.20 -2.61 -22.21
CA GLN A 395 -0.86 -3.64 -22.22
C GLN A 395 -0.46 -4.93 -22.94
N CYS A 396 0.72 -5.46 -22.62
CA CYS A 396 1.10 -6.79 -23.07
C CYS A 396 0.21 -7.85 -22.41
N ASP A 397 -0.36 -8.75 -23.22
CA ASP A 397 -1.19 -9.87 -22.75
C ASP A 397 -0.34 -10.96 -22.07
N TYR A 398 0.90 -11.13 -22.55
CA TYR A 398 1.88 -12.14 -22.09
C TYR A 398 3.26 -11.53 -21.97
N ILE A 399 3.98 -11.89 -20.92
CA ILE A 399 5.36 -11.50 -20.73
C ILE A 399 6.24 -12.76 -20.77
N ILE A 400 7.27 -12.72 -21.60
CA ILE A 400 8.15 -13.83 -21.87
C ILE A 400 9.56 -13.46 -21.42
N LEU A 401 10.09 -14.22 -20.45
CA LEU A 401 11.44 -14.02 -19.90
C LEU A 401 12.33 -15.21 -20.27
N ASP A 402 13.41 -14.98 -21.02
CA ASP A 402 14.45 -15.95 -21.36
C ASP A 402 15.83 -15.35 -21.00
N HIS A 403 16.48 -15.79 -19.89
CA HIS A 403 16.03 -16.76 -18.88
C HIS A 403 16.21 -16.19 -17.45
N ILE A 404 15.51 -16.80 -16.50
CA ILE A 404 15.40 -16.33 -15.11
C ILE A 404 16.73 -16.31 -14.32
N THR A 405 17.72 -17.12 -14.68
CA THR A 405 19.01 -17.15 -13.97
C THR A 405 19.78 -15.83 -14.07
N MET A 406 19.54 -15.03 -15.11
CA MET A 406 20.12 -13.69 -15.24
C MET A 406 19.47 -12.67 -14.29
N ALA A 407 18.31 -12.98 -13.75
CA ALA A 407 17.60 -12.16 -12.76
C ALA A 407 17.96 -12.54 -11.30
N SER A 408 18.56 -13.71 -11.08
CA SER A 408 18.76 -14.29 -9.75
C SER A 408 20.14 -14.03 -9.14
N THR A 409 21.06 -13.34 -9.84
CA THR A 409 22.36 -12.96 -9.30
C THR A 409 22.26 -11.68 -8.45
N LEU A 410 21.55 -11.76 -7.32
CA LEU A 410 21.89 -10.91 -6.18
C LEU A 410 23.29 -11.34 -5.72
N PRO A 411 24.23 -10.41 -5.47
CA PRO A 411 25.40 -10.76 -4.68
C PRO A 411 24.85 -11.23 -3.32
N LEU A 412 25.00 -12.51 -3.04
CA LEU A 412 24.89 -13.01 -1.68
C LEU A 412 25.86 -12.16 -0.88
N GLY A 413 25.31 -11.24 -0.06
CA GLY A 413 26.09 -10.39 0.81
C GLY A 413 27.08 -11.28 1.55
N GLY A 414 28.36 -10.92 1.48
CA GLY A 414 29.44 -11.64 2.11
C GLY A 414 29.20 -11.81 3.61
N GLY A 415 28.63 -12.94 3.96
CA GLY A 415 28.66 -13.50 5.30
C GLY A 415 29.80 -14.50 5.32
N ASN A 416 30.93 -14.11 5.89
CA ASN A 416 31.94 -15.04 6.35
C ASN A 416 31.27 -16.13 7.20
N SER A 417 31.15 -17.31 6.69
CA SER A 417 31.08 -18.54 7.48
C SER A 417 32.33 -19.34 7.24
N GLN A 418 33.36 -19.06 8.02
CA GLN A 418 34.27 -20.10 8.44
C GLN A 418 33.48 -21.06 9.32
N LEU A 419 33.26 -22.27 8.85
CA LEU A 419 33.44 -23.56 9.52
C LEU A 419 33.02 -24.65 8.55
#